data_86bb5ec5a0b80774a18345d554b82f40
#
_entry.id   86bb5ec5a0b80774a18345d554b82f40
#
_cell.length_a   1.000
_cell.length_b   1.000
_cell.length_c   1.000
_cell.angle_alpha   90.00
_cell.angle_beta   90.00
_cell.angle_gamma   90.00
#
_symmetry.space_group_name_H-M   'P 1'
#
loop_
_entity.id
_entity.type
_entity.pdbx_description
1 polymer ?
#
loop_
_entity_poly.entity_id
_entity_poly.type
_entity_poly.pdbx_seq_one_letter_code
_entity_poly.pdbx_strand_id
1 'polypeptide(L)'
;MYADGWLRTGDWGFVHDGGLYVVGRMDDVIIVRGRNHYPEDIEATVESVAPVAATAIGVEGDPTERLIVLMEADAAMTALPEPDRDALTERIRQTVSRQHGLAVHATVVVRRGTLPRTTSGKIQRGLCRQRYAAGAYAPPPRPT
;
A
#
# COMPACT_ATOMS: atom_id res chain seq x y z
N MET A 1 20.18 18.69 3.45
CA MET A 1 21.52 18.34 2.96
C MET A 1 21.42 17.46 1.73
N TYR A 2 22.29 17.72 0.75
CA TYR A 2 22.32 16.99 -0.51
C TYR A 2 23.41 15.92 -0.47
N ALA A 3 23.13 14.74 -1.03
CA ALA A 3 24.11 13.71 -1.27
C ALA A 3 23.93 13.27 -2.70
N ASP A 4 24.94 13.49 -3.56
CA ASP A 4 24.95 13.15 -4.99
C ASP A 4 23.70 13.67 -5.75
N GLY A 5 23.27 14.91 -5.42
CA GLY A 5 22.09 15.52 -6.03
C GLY A 5 20.78 15.14 -5.37
N TRP A 6 20.80 14.30 -4.35
CA TRP A 6 19.61 13.90 -3.60
C TRP A 6 19.48 14.68 -2.30
N LEU A 7 18.25 15.09 -1.97
CA LEU A 7 17.93 15.79 -0.76
C LEU A 7 17.49 14.80 0.32
N ARG A 8 18.16 14.85 1.48
CA ARG A 8 17.85 13.95 2.61
C ARG A 8 16.76 14.52 3.49
N THR A 9 15.52 14.27 3.12
CA THR A 9 14.34 14.69 3.91
C THR A 9 13.43 13.51 4.30
N GLY A 10 13.87 12.25 4.06
CA GLY A 10 13.03 11.09 4.23
C GLY A 10 12.19 10.77 2.99
N ASP A 11 12.29 11.59 1.95
CA ASP A 11 11.60 11.40 0.67
C ASP A 11 12.60 11.08 -0.43
N TRP A 12 12.18 10.28 -1.41
CA TRP A 12 12.93 10.10 -2.64
C TRP A 12 12.69 11.30 -3.55
N GLY A 13 13.73 12.01 -3.89
CA GLY A 13 13.63 13.14 -4.77
C GLY A 13 14.97 13.55 -5.32
N PHE A 14 14.99 14.41 -6.35
CA PHE A 14 16.21 14.96 -6.90
C PHE A 14 15.98 16.41 -7.29
N VAL A 15 17.08 17.18 -7.34
CA VAL A 15 17.06 18.57 -7.77
C VAL A 15 17.47 18.64 -9.24
N HIS A 16 16.62 19.27 -10.05
CA HIS A 16 16.87 19.47 -11.47
C HIS A 16 16.40 20.86 -11.86
N ASP A 17 17.31 21.64 -12.50
CA ASP A 17 17.04 23.03 -12.93
C ASP A 17 16.48 23.92 -11.79
N GLY A 18 16.99 23.71 -10.56
CA GLY A 18 16.56 24.49 -9.40
C GLY A 18 15.22 24.06 -8.78
N GLY A 19 14.57 23.02 -9.34
CA GLY A 19 13.35 22.46 -8.79
C GLY A 19 13.59 21.14 -8.08
N LEU A 20 12.82 20.85 -7.06
CA LEU A 20 12.86 19.57 -6.36
C LEU A 20 11.75 18.66 -6.89
N TYR A 21 12.12 17.51 -7.43
CA TYR A 21 11.17 16.50 -7.88
C TYR A 21 11.11 15.36 -6.87
N VAL A 22 9.97 15.20 -6.21
CA VAL A 22 9.77 14.15 -5.22
C VAL A 22 9.12 12.94 -5.88
N VAL A 23 9.79 11.79 -5.80
CA VAL A 23 9.30 10.53 -6.37
C VAL A 23 8.47 9.75 -5.36
N GLY A 24 8.78 9.85 -4.07
CA GLY A 24 8.08 9.19 -2.99
C GLY A 24 8.88 9.29 -1.69
N ARG A 25 8.36 8.70 -0.63
CA ARG A 25 9.06 8.68 0.66
C ARG A 25 9.98 7.47 0.74
N MET A 26 11.21 7.67 1.25
CA MET A 26 12.18 6.59 1.41
C MET A 26 11.66 5.48 2.33
N ASP A 27 10.96 5.87 3.41
CA ASP A 27 10.44 4.93 4.39
C ASP A 27 9.29 4.08 3.87
N ASP A 28 8.65 4.50 2.78
CA ASP A 28 7.49 3.83 2.20
C ASP A 28 7.86 2.85 1.09
N VAL A 29 9.08 2.95 0.55
CA VAL A 29 9.55 2.05 -0.53
C VAL A 29 9.52 0.61 -0.03
N ILE A 30 8.94 -0.28 -0.83
CA ILE A 30 8.81 -1.69 -0.50
C ILE A 30 9.92 -2.43 -1.22
N ILE A 31 10.80 -3.09 -0.47
CA ILE A 31 11.94 -3.80 -1.02
C ILE A 31 11.66 -5.31 -0.98
N VAL A 32 11.43 -5.88 -2.16
CA VAL A 32 11.18 -7.32 -2.31
C VAL A 32 12.26 -7.92 -3.19
N ARG A 33 13.00 -8.85 -2.64
CA ARG A 33 14.10 -9.55 -3.35
C ARG A 33 15.08 -8.60 -4.03
N GLY A 34 15.46 -7.53 -3.30
CA GLY A 34 16.41 -6.54 -3.78
C GLY A 34 15.86 -5.53 -4.78
N ARG A 35 14.57 -5.58 -5.11
CA ARG A 35 13.93 -4.62 -6.00
C ARG A 35 13.09 -3.63 -5.22
N ASN A 36 13.20 -2.36 -5.60
CA ASN A 36 12.41 -1.27 -4.99
C ASN A 36 11.06 -1.16 -5.70
N HIS A 37 9.99 -1.20 -4.92
CA HIS A 37 8.63 -0.98 -5.41
C HIS A 37 8.04 0.23 -4.72
N TYR A 38 7.46 1.12 -5.50
CA TYR A 38 6.88 2.35 -4.98
C TYR A 38 5.40 2.14 -4.68
N PRO A 39 4.96 2.45 -3.45
CA PRO A 39 3.56 2.23 -3.06
C PRO A 39 2.55 2.90 -4.01
N GLU A 40 2.86 4.09 -4.50
CA GLU A 40 1.98 4.84 -5.40
C GLU A 40 1.68 4.04 -6.67
N ASP A 41 2.67 3.36 -7.22
CA ASP A 41 2.50 2.57 -8.44
C ASP A 41 1.58 1.38 -8.19
N ILE A 42 1.74 0.72 -7.04
CA ILE A 42 0.92 -0.42 -6.65
C ILE A 42 -0.51 0.05 -6.37
N GLU A 43 -0.65 1.17 -5.66
CA GLU A 43 -1.96 1.74 -5.34
C GLU A 43 -2.73 2.12 -6.61
N ALA A 44 -2.04 2.68 -7.60
CA ALA A 44 -2.65 3.01 -8.89
C ALA A 44 -3.16 1.76 -9.61
N THR A 45 -2.41 0.66 -9.54
CA THR A 45 -2.83 -0.62 -10.09
C THR A 45 -4.08 -1.15 -9.38
N VAL A 46 -4.13 -1.07 -8.06
CA VAL A 46 -5.29 -1.48 -7.26
C VAL A 46 -6.51 -0.66 -7.66
N GLU A 47 -6.36 0.65 -7.77
CA GLU A 47 -7.45 1.56 -8.14
C GLU A 47 -7.97 1.30 -9.56
N SER A 48 -7.12 0.80 -10.46
CA SER A 48 -7.55 0.45 -11.80
C SER A 48 -8.49 -0.76 -11.82
N VAL A 49 -8.41 -1.62 -10.82
CA VAL A 49 -9.27 -2.81 -10.69
C VAL A 49 -10.54 -2.46 -9.89
N ALA A 50 -10.39 -1.70 -8.81
CA ALA A 50 -11.50 -1.33 -7.94
C ALA A 50 -11.29 0.12 -7.47
N PRO A 51 -12.27 1.02 -7.70
CA PRO A 51 -12.14 2.44 -7.34
C PRO A 51 -12.34 2.65 -5.82
N VAL A 52 -11.46 2.09 -5.03
CA VAL A 52 -11.48 2.20 -3.57
C VAL A 52 -10.21 2.88 -3.08
N ALA A 53 -10.29 3.52 -1.92
CA ALA A 53 -9.10 4.08 -1.29
C ALA A 53 -8.21 2.91 -0.83
N ALA A 54 -6.96 2.91 -1.27
CA ALA A 54 -6.03 1.82 -1.00
C ALA A 54 -4.66 2.37 -0.63
N THR A 55 -3.94 1.61 0.16
CA THR A 55 -2.53 1.87 0.44
C THR A 55 -1.74 0.57 0.37
N ALA A 56 -0.51 0.67 -0.11
CA ALA A 56 0.42 -0.45 -0.17
C ALA A 56 1.51 -0.22 0.88
N ILE A 57 1.78 -1.23 1.69
CA ILE A 57 2.82 -1.16 2.71
C ILE A 57 3.71 -2.40 2.64
N GLY A 58 4.99 -2.21 2.98
CA GLY A 58 5.93 -3.30 3.17
C GLY A 58 6.05 -3.64 4.65
N VAL A 59 5.96 -4.90 4.99
CA VAL A 59 6.16 -5.37 6.36
C VAL A 59 7.32 -6.35 6.40
N GLU A 60 7.94 -6.46 7.55
CA GLU A 60 9.04 -7.41 7.73
C GLU A 60 8.59 -8.83 7.45
N GLY A 61 9.45 -9.58 6.77
CA GLY A 61 9.23 -10.97 6.46
C GLY A 61 10.59 -11.67 6.26
N ASP A 62 10.59 -12.96 6.17
CA ASP A 62 11.76 -13.76 5.95
C ASP A 62 11.56 -14.59 4.68
N PRO A 63 12.47 -14.49 3.68
CA PRO A 63 13.76 -13.76 3.64
C PRO A 63 13.66 -12.30 3.18
N THR A 64 12.51 -11.79 2.86
CA THR A 64 12.35 -10.44 2.30
C THR A 64 11.08 -9.77 2.83
N GLU A 65 10.95 -8.47 2.62
CA GLU A 65 9.71 -7.76 2.95
C GLU A 65 8.52 -8.38 2.23
N ARG A 66 7.34 -8.22 2.82
CA ARG A 66 6.07 -8.70 2.27
C ARG A 66 5.18 -7.52 1.95
N LEU A 67 4.51 -7.60 0.81
CA LEU A 67 3.57 -6.58 0.37
C LEU A 67 2.20 -6.84 0.98
N ILE A 68 1.66 -5.83 1.65
CA ILE A 68 0.30 -5.83 2.17
C ILE A 68 -0.47 -4.71 1.47
N VAL A 69 -1.66 -4.99 1.00
CA VAL A 69 -2.57 -4.01 0.44
C VAL A 69 -3.74 -3.82 1.39
N LEU A 70 -3.89 -2.59 1.88
CA LEU A 70 -5.01 -2.20 2.74
C LEU A 70 -6.00 -1.39 1.91
N MET A 71 -7.28 -1.76 1.97
CA MET A 71 -8.34 -1.10 1.19
C MET A 71 -9.50 -0.71 2.10
N GLU A 72 -10.05 0.47 1.86
CA GLU A 72 -11.28 0.89 2.52
C GLU A 72 -12.47 0.52 1.64
N ALA A 73 -13.39 -0.27 2.17
CA ALA A 73 -14.60 -0.66 1.44
C ALA A 73 -15.51 0.56 1.26
N ASP A 74 -15.89 0.83 0.02
CA ASP A 74 -16.97 1.78 -0.25
C ASP A 74 -18.33 1.10 -0.12
N ALA A 75 -19.42 1.85 -0.36
CA ALA A 75 -20.78 1.31 -0.25
C ALA A 75 -21.00 0.15 -1.23
N ALA A 76 -20.47 0.26 -2.45
CA ALA A 76 -20.62 -0.78 -3.48
C ALA A 76 -19.91 -2.06 -3.06
N MET A 77 -18.68 -1.96 -2.56
CA MET A 77 -17.91 -3.12 -2.11
C MET A 77 -18.54 -3.77 -0.88
N THR A 78 -19.05 -2.96 0.04
CA THR A 78 -19.74 -3.46 1.24
C THR A 78 -21.02 -4.21 0.88
N ALA A 79 -21.70 -3.80 -0.17
CA ALA A 79 -22.93 -4.45 -0.63
C ALA A 79 -22.68 -5.76 -1.39
N LEU A 80 -21.44 -6.03 -1.82
CA LEU A 80 -21.14 -7.27 -2.54
C LEU A 80 -21.27 -8.49 -1.61
N PRO A 81 -21.82 -9.60 -2.11
CA PRO A 81 -21.73 -10.87 -1.41
C PRO A 81 -20.27 -11.27 -1.16
N GLU A 82 -20.02 -12.03 -0.11
CA GLU A 82 -18.67 -12.45 0.26
C GLU A 82 -17.91 -13.11 -0.89
N PRO A 83 -18.48 -14.06 -1.65
CA PRO A 83 -17.77 -14.67 -2.78
C PRO A 83 -17.34 -13.67 -3.86
N ASP A 84 -18.17 -12.66 -4.13
CA ASP A 84 -17.85 -11.62 -5.12
C ASP A 84 -16.75 -10.70 -4.61
N ARG A 85 -16.75 -10.41 -3.32
CA ARG A 85 -15.69 -9.62 -2.67
C ARG A 85 -14.37 -10.35 -2.72
N ASP A 86 -14.38 -11.65 -2.45
CA ASP A 86 -13.19 -12.50 -2.53
C ASP A 86 -12.66 -12.57 -3.97
N ALA A 87 -13.53 -12.66 -4.96
CA ALA A 87 -13.15 -12.65 -6.37
C ALA A 87 -12.49 -11.32 -6.75
N LEU A 88 -13.01 -10.21 -6.24
CA LEU A 88 -12.45 -8.89 -6.49
C LEU A 88 -11.05 -8.75 -5.89
N THR A 89 -10.86 -9.17 -4.64
CA THR A 89 -9.54 -9.13 -4.00
C THR A 89 -8.54 -10.03 -4.72
N GLU A 90 -8.98 -11.17 -5.22
CA GLU A 90 -8.11 -12.06 -6.00
C GLU A 90 -7.70 -11.43 -7.33
N ARG A 91 -8.61 -10.74 -8.01
CA ARG A 91 -8.27 -9.97 -9.22
C ARG A 91 -7.22 -8.91 -8.93
N ILE A 92 -7.34 -8.23 -7.81
CA ILE A 92 -6.36 -7.22 -7.38
C ILE A 92 -4.99 -7.88 -7.19
N ARG A 93 -4.94 -9.00 -6.48
CA ARG A 93 -3.68 -9.73 -6.24
C ARG A 93 -3.04 -10.16 -7.56
N GLN A 94 -3.81 -10.73 -8.46
CA GLN A 94 -3.31 -11.19 -9.76
C GLN A 94 -2.81 -10.03 -10.62
N THR A 95 -3.53 -8.93 -10.63
CA THR A 95 -3.16 -7.75 -11.41
C THR A 95 -1.87 -7.13 -10.90
N VAL A 96 -1.73 -6.99 -9.59
CA VAL A 96 -0.51 -6.47 -8.96
C VAL A 96 0.67 -7.40 -9.25
N SER A 97 0.48 -8.71 -9.08
CA SER A 97 1.51 -9.69 -9.35
C SER A 97 2.01 -9.63 -10.79
N ARG A 98 1.09 -9.53 -11.73
CA ARG A 98 1.40 -9.50 -13.16
C ARG A 98 2.11 -8.21 -13.57
N GLN A 99 1.66 -7.05 -13.07
CA GLN A 99 2.21 -5.76 -13.48
C GLN A 99 3.52 -5.41 -12.76
N HIS A 100 3.66 -5.83 -11.52
CA HIS A 100 4.82 -5.43 -10.70
C HIS A 100 5.80 -6.57 -10.45
N GLY A 101 5.46 -7.79 -10.82
CA GLY A 101 6.34 -8.94 -10.66
C GLY A 101 6.57 -9.34 -9.20
N LEU A 102 5.63 -9.04 -8.31
CA LEU A 102 5.72 -9.43 -6.90
C LEU A 102 4.38 -9.97 -6.40
N ALA A 103 4.44 -10.83 -5.41
CA ALA A 103 3.25 -11.42 -4.80
C ALA A 103 2.69 -10.50 -3.70
N VAL A 104 1.37 -10.35 -3.66
CA VAL A 104 0.69 -9.71 -2.55
C VAL A 104 0.56 -10.73 -1.43
N HIS A 105 1.17 -10.47 -0.29
CA HIS A 105 1.13 -11.39 0.85
C HIS A 105 -0.27 -11.45 1.46
N ALA A 106 -0.90 -10.28 1.64
CA ALA A 106 -2.25 -10.19 2.18
C ALA A 106 -2.96 -8.96 1.63
N THR A 107 -4.26 -9.10 1.44
CA THR A 107 -5.17 -7.98 1.19
C THR A 107 -6.08 -7.85 2.40
N VAL A 108 -6.21 -6.63 2.91
CA VAL A 108 -7.04 -6.35 4.08
C VAL A 108 -8.07 -5.31 3.69
N VAL A 109 -9.33 -5.64 3.88
CA VAL A 109 -10.44 -4.72 3.60
C VAL A 109 -10.97 -4.21 4.93
N VAL A 110 -10.95 -2.90 5.11
CA VAL A 110 -11.40 -2.25 6.33
C VAL A 110 -12.57 -1.31 6.02
N ARG A 111 -13.26 -0.87 7.06
CA ARG A 111 -14.36 0.09 6.92
C ARG A 111 -13.83 1.43 6.45
N ARG A 112 -14.66 2.14 5.67
CA ARG A 112 -14.35 3.50 5.24
C ARG A 112 -14.02 4.37 6.44
N GLY A 113 -12.95 5.16 6.31
CA GLY A 113 -12.48 6.05 7.36
C GLY A 113 -11.58 5.40 8.40
N THR A 114 -11.28 4.10 8.27
CA THR A 114 -10.41 3.37 9.23
C THR A 114 -8.93 3.72 9.05
N LEU A 115 -8.50 3.94 7.82
CA LEU A 115 -7.10 4.21 7.53
C LEU A 115 -6.74 5.65 7.95
N PRO A 116 -5.65 5.84 8.69
CA PRO A 116 -5.27 7.18 9.16
C PRO A 116 -4.88 8.08 8.00
N ARG A 117 -5.32 9.33 8.05
CA ARG A 117 -5.04 10.33 7.03
C ARG A 117 -4.47 11.59 7.65
N THR A 118 -3.70 12.32 6.84
CA THR A 118 -3.28 13.68 7.16
C THR A 118 -4.48 14.63 7.05
N THR A 119 -4.30 15.87 7.51
CA THR A 119 -5.34 16.91 7.36
C THR A 119 -5.68 17.20 5.90
N SER A 120 -4.74 16.92 4.97
CA SER A 120 -4.97 17.07 3.53
C SER A 120 -5.65 15.84 2.90
N GLY A 121 -5.95 14.81 3.69
CA GLY A 121 -6.66 13.62 3.23
C GLY A 121 -5.80 12.49 2.67
N LYS A 122 -4.48 12.59 2.79
CA LYS A 122 -3.57 11.53 2.34
C LYS A 122 -3.43 10.44 3.39
N ILE A 123 -3.46 9.18 2.95
CA ILE A 123 -3.27 8.04 3.85
C ILE A 123 -1.83 8.04 4.37
N GLN A 124 -1.68 7.89 5.69
CA GLN A 124 -0.37 7.84 6.34
C GLN A 124 0.16 6.41 6.36
N ARG A 125 0.96 6.06 5.37
CA ARG A 125 1.47 4.68 5.20
C ARG A 125 2.28 4.19 6.38
N GLY A 126 3.13 5.04 6.95
CA GLY A 126 3.94 4.69 8.12
C GLY A 126 3.10 4.27 9.31
N LEU A 127 2.02 5.01 9.56
CA LEU A 127 1.10 4.70 10.65
C LEU A 127 0.27 3.44 10.34
N CYS A 128 -0.12 3.23 9.07
CA CYS A 128 -0.77 1.99 8.65
C CYS A 128 0.13 0.78 8.92
N ARG A 129 1.42 0.91 8.62
CA ARG A 129 2.39 -0.16 8.84
C ARG A 129 2.52 -0.50 10.32
N GLN A 130 2.61 0.53 11.18
CA GLN A 130 2.67 0.35 12.63
C GLN A 130 1.42 -0.35 13.16
N ARG A 131 0.25 0.08 12.71
CA ARG A 131 -1.04 -0.51 13.12
C ARG A 131 -1.18 -1.94 12.63
N TYR A 132 -0.77 -2.21 11.41
CA TYR A 132 -0.79 -3.58 10.87
C TYR A 132 0.10 -4.50 11.70
N ALA A 133 1.32 -4.07 12.02
CA ALA A 133 2.25 -4.84 12.85
C ALA A 133 1.70 -5.10 14.26
N ALA A 134 0.89 -4.16 14.79
CA ALA A 134 0.24 -4.31 16.09
C ALA A 134 -1.05 -5.15 16.04
N GLY A 135 -1.44 -5.64 14.86
CA GLY A 135 -2.64 -6.47 14.70
C GLY A 135 -3.95 -5.69 14.59
N ALA A 136 -3.90 -4.38 14.41
CA ALA A 136 -5.10 -3.54 14.39
C ALA A 136 -6.05 -3.86 13.21
N TYR A 137 -5.53 -4.41 12.13
CA TYR A 137 -6.28 -4.76 10.93
C TYR A 137 -6.46 -6.27 10.76
N ALA A 138 -6.15 -7.05 11.78
CA ALA A 138 -6.36 -8.48 11.72
C ALA A 138 -7.86 -8.77 11.56
N PRO A 139 -8.24 -9.70 10.67
CA PRO A 139 -9.64 -10.11 10.59
C PRO A 139 -10.06 -10.73 11.92
N PRO A 140 -11.32 -10.55 12.33
CA PRO A 140 -11.80 -11.24 13.52
C PRO A 140 -11.65 -12.75 13.36
N PRO A 141 -11.38 -13.47 14.44
CA PRO A 141 -11.25 -14.93 14.35
C PRO A 141 -12.52 -15.51 13.73
N ARG A 142 -12.33 -16.36 12.74
CA ARG A 142 -13.49 -17.03 12.13
C ARG A 142 -14.16 -17.91 13.17
N PRO A 143 -15.47 -17.87 13.26
CA PRO A 143 -16.16 -18.80 14.14
C PRO A 143 -15.86 -20.23 13.68
N THR A 144 -15.45 -21.04 14.63
CA THR A 144 -15.18 -22.46 14.40
C THR A 144 -16.48 -23.25 14.34
#